data_f55e201dbe0b0ca1cd48577736feb99c
#
_entry.id   f55e201dbe0b0ca1cd48577736feb99c
#
_cell.length_a   1.000
_cell.length_b   1.000
_cell.length_c   1.000
_cell.angle_alpha   90.00
_cell.angle_beta   90.00
_cell.angle_gamma   90.00
#
_symmetry.space_group_name_H-M   'P 1'
#
loop_
_entity.id
_entity.type
_entity.pdbx_description
1 polymer ?
#
loop_
_entity_poly.entity_id
_entity_poly.type
_entity_poly.pdbx_seq_one_letter_code
_entity_poly.pdbx_strand_id
1 'polypeptide(L)'
;MGNVYNREFQEMLIDHADKSADRIIPFVYDLFTPNSVVDFGCGTGNFLATVKKYSNNKCEVLGLDGNYIEKDLLQINFEKEFMSVDLTATIALEHKYEMAFSLEVGEHLDEKYADIFVDSITRASDIVLFSAALPGQYGVHHVNERYISYWIEKFSDRQYQCFDIMRPHFWWDHDIDLDYRQNMMIFVKQNADGVNEALVGKLRSLETHIYDIAH
;
A
#
# COMPACT_ATOMS: atom_id res chain seq x y z
N MET A 1 28.59 -5.39 4.62
CA MET A 1 27.71 -4.27 4.30
C MET A 1 26.78 -4.11 5.48
N GLY A 2 26.75 -2.92 6.10
CA GLY A 2 25.84 -2.69 7.24
C GLY A 2 24.40 -2.85 6.77
N ASN A 3 23.56 -3.37 7.65
CA ASN A 3 22.13 -3.46 7.37
C ASN A 3 21.58 -2.03 7.20
N VAL A 4 21.18 -1.66 5.99
CA VAL A 4 20.70 -0.31 5.67
C VAL A 4 19.37 -0.04 6.39
N TYR A 5 18.58 -1.08 6.62
CA TYR A 5 17.33 -1.05 7.40
C TYR A 5 17.62 -1.24 8.90
N ASN A 6 18.57 -0.48 9.44
CA ASN A 6 18.91 -0.54 10.86
C ASN A 6 17.82 0.15 11.71
N ARG A 7 17.91 0.02 13.03
CA ARG A 7 16.94 0.58 13.98
C ARG A 7 16.74 2.09 13.80
N GLU A 8 17.84 2.84 13.67
CA GLU A 8 17.79 4.30 13.52
C GLU A 8 16.99 4.73 12.27
N PHE A 9 17.16 3.99 11.16
CA PHE A 9 16.38 4.18 9.94
C PHE A 9 14.88 3.87 10.16
N GLN A 10 14.57 2.77 10.85
CA GLN A 10 13.19 2.40 11.16
C GLN A 10 12.52 3.45 12.07
N GLU A 11 13.21 3.93 13.12
CA GLU A 11 12.70 4.97 14.02
C GLU A 11 12.43 6.31 13.29
N MET A 12 13.28 6.68 12.33
CA MET A 12 13.09 7.88 11.51
C MET A 12 11.82 7.78 10.64
N LEU A 13 11.56 6.61 10.06
CA LEU A 13 10.39 6.40 9.20
C LEU A 13 9.07 6.39 9.99
N ILE A 14 9.07 6.00 11.26
CA ILE A 14 7.85 5.88 12.07
C ILE A 14 7.08 7.22 12.13
N ASP A 15 7.73 8.32 12.51
CA ASP A 15 7.06 9.63 12.69
C ASP A 15 6.42 10.14 11.40
N HIS A 16 7.07 9.92 10.27
CA HIS A 16 6.57 10.30 8.93
C HIS A 16 5.40 9.42 8.50
N ALA A 17 5.53 8.11 8.67
CA ALA A 17 4.48 7.17 8.33
C ALA A 17 3.24 7.34 9.22
N ASP A 18 3.40 7.62 10.52
CA ASP A 18 2.30 7.85 11.46
C ASP A 18 1.45 9.06 11.04
N LYS A 19 2.07 10.20 10.73
CA LYS A 19 1.37 11.40 10.27
C LYS A 19 0.60 11.14 8.97
N SER A 20 1.25 10.49 8.02
CA SER A 20 0.64 10.14 6.74
C SER A 20 -0.53 9.16 6.94
N ALA A 21 -0.36 8.12 7.77
CA ALA A 21 -1.40 7.14 8.05
C ALA A 21 -2.62 7.76 8.74
N ASP A 22 -2.41 8.64 9.74
CA ASP A 22 -3.51 9.34 10.45
C ASP A 22 -4.36 10.23 9.52
N ARG A 23 -3.82 10.66 8.37
CA ARG A 23 -4.54 11.43 7.35
C ARG A 23 -5.18 10.55 6.27
N ILE A 24 -4.48 9.54 5.82
CA ILE A 24 -4.89 8.69 4.69
C ILE A 24 -5.94 7.67 5.11
N ILE A 25 -5.73 6.98 6.24
CA ILE A 25 -6.58 5.87 6.66
C ILE A 25 -8.04 6.27 6.92
N PRO A 26 -8.37 7.41 7.57
CA PRO A 26 -9.76 7.83 7.72
C PRO A 26 -10.52 7.89 6.38
N PHE A 27 -9.93 8.50 5.36
CA PHE A 27 -10.53 8.61 4.04
C PHE A 27 -10.74 7.24 3.38
N VAL A 28 -9.69 6.38 3.42
CA VAL A 28 -9.74 5.04 2.83
C VAL A 28 -10.76 4.17 3.57
N TYR A 29 -10.76 4.22 4.91
CA TYR A 29 -11.67 3.43 5.72
C TYR A 29 -13.13 3.85 5.54
N ASP A 30 -13.42 5.16 5.48
CA ASP A 30 -14.78 5.67 5.23
C ASP A 30 -15.29 5.35 3.82
N LEU A 31 -14.36 5.14 2.87
CA LEU A 31 -14.70 4.79 1.50
C LEU A 31 -15.04 3.30 1.34
N PHE A 32 -14.27 2.42 1.98
CA PHE A 32 -14.34 0.97 1.78
C PHE A 32 -14.87 0.19 2.99
N THR A 33 -14.73 0.72 4.21
CA THR A 33 -15.12 0.07 5.48
C THR A 33 -14.66 -1.40 5.59
N PRO A 34 -13.37 -1.72 5.34
CA PRO A 34 -12.92 -3.09 5.30
C PRO A 34 -12.95 -3.74 6.69
N ASN A 35 -13.34 -5.02 6.75
CA ASN A 35 -13.24 -5.86 7.95
C ASN A 35 -11.90 -6.58 8.07
N SER A 36 -11.12 -6.62 6.98
CA SER A 36 -9.78 -7.21 6.98
C SER A 36 -8.85 -6.49 6.00
N VAL A 37 -7.61 -6.24 6.44
CA VAL A 37 -6.56 -5.57 5.68
C VAL A 37 -5.24 -6.32 5.78
N VAL A 38 -4.58 -6.56 4.65
CA VAL A 38 -3.21 -7.06 4.58
C VAL A 38 -2.30 -6.00 3.98
N ASP A 39 -1.07 -5.85 4.50
CA ASP A 39 -0.11 -4.85 4.04
C ASP A 39 1.20 -5.53 3.62
N PHE A 40 1.53 -5.42 2.33
CA PHE A 40 2.73 -5.98 1.70
C PHE A 40 3.87 -4.97 1.76
N GLY A 41 4.84 -5.20 2.64
CA GLY A 41 5.90 -4.26 2.97
C GLY A 41 5.46 -3.30 4.08
N CYS A 42 4.88 -3.85 5.14
CA CYS A 42 4.24 -3.06 6.19
C CYS A 42 5.21 -2.23 7.05
N GLY A 43 6.53 -2.44 6.91
CA GLY A 43 7.50 -1.80 7.80
C GLY A 43 7.18 -2.06 9.26
N THR A 44 7.12 -1.01 10.05
CA THR A 44 6.75 -1.09 11.48
C THR A 44 5.25 -1.18 11.74
N GLY A 45 4.42 -1.27 10.69
CA GLY A 45 2.97 -1.50 10.81
C GLY A 45 2.14 -0.26 11.10
N ASN A 46 2.63 0.94 10.82
CA ASN A 46 1.99 2.23 11.10
C ASN A 46 0.59 2.35 10.49
N PHE A 47 0.45 2.03 9.20
CA PHE A 47 -0.83 2.07 8.51
C PHE A 47 -1.83 1.09 9.11
N LEU A 48 -1.40 -0.14 9.41
CA LEU A 48 -2.25 -1.15 10.03
C LEU A 48 -2.66 -0.79 11.47
N ALA A 49 -1.75 -0.20 12.25
CA ALA A 49 -2.05 0.29 13.59
C ALA A 49 -3.12 1.40 13.53
N THR A 50 -3.03 2.29 12.54
CA THR A 50 -4.04 3.34 12.31
C THR A 50 -5.37 2.75 11.85
N VAL A 51 -5.39 1.71 10.99
CA VAL A 51 -6.62 0.96 10.64
C VAL A 51 -7.28 0.37 11.90
N LYS A 52 -6.51 -0.26 12.78
CA LYS A 52 -7.02 -0.80 14.05
C LYS A 52 -7.62 0.29 14.94
N LYS A 53 -6.90 1.38 15.12
CA LYS A 53 -7.36 2.55 15.90
C LYS A 53 -8.68 3.09 15.35
N TYR A 54 -8.77 3.33 14.04
CA TYR A 54 -9.95 3.91 13.38
C TYR A 54 -11.15 2.95 13.38
N SER A 55 -10.92 1.66 13.20
CA SER A 55 -11.96 0.62 13.26
C SER A 55 -12.39 0.24 14.69
N ASN A 56 -11.82 0.85 15.74
CA ASN A 56 -11.96 0.42 17.13
C ASN A 56 -11.60 -1.05 17.33
N ASN A 57 -10.51 -1.51 16.74
CA ASN A 57 -9.99 -2.89 16.73
C ASN A 57 -10.99 -3.94 16.18
N LYS A 58 -11.86 -3.55 15.26
CA LYS A 58 -12.81 -4.48 14.61
C LYS A 58 -12.27 -5.02 13.28
N CYS A 59 -11.36 -4.31 12.64
CA CYS A 59 -10.71 -4.75 11.42
C CYS A 59 -9.58 -5.74 11.75
N GLU A 60 -9.60 -6.91 11.12
CA GLU A 60 -8.47 -7.84 11.12
C GLU A 60 -7.32 -7.23 10.32
N VAL A 61 -6.10 -7.33 10.83
CA VAL A 61 -4.91 -6.82 10.12
C VAL A 61 -3.80 -7.85 10.07
N LEU A 62 -3.06 -7.87 8.95
CA LEU A 62 -1.85 -8.67 8.78
C LEU A 62 -0.78 -7.83 8.07
N GLY A 63 0.37 -7.65 8.69
CA GLY A 63 1.57 -7.06 8.09
C GLY A 63 2.50 -8.13 7.56
N LEU A 64 2.98 -7.93 6.34
CA LEU A 64 3.95 -8.79 5.66
C LEU A 64 5.21 -7.97 5.38
N ASP A 65 6.37 -8.42 5.89
CA ASP A 65 7.65 -7.76 5.61
C ASP A 65 8.82 -8.72 5.84
N GLY A 66 10.04 -8.27 5.58
CA GLY A 66 11.25 -9.05 5.82
C GLY A 66 11.54 -9.29 7.31
N ASN A 67 12.45 -10.20 7.60
CA ASN A 67 12.84 -10.56 8.97
C ASN A 67 13.79 -9.54 9.64
N TYR A 68 14.02 -8.39 9.00
CA TYR A 68 14.88 -7.31 9.50
C TYR A 68 14.13 -6.30 10.38
N ILE A 69 12.79 -6.39 10.44
CA ILE A 69 11.99 -5.49 11.26
C ILE A 69 12.24 -5.76 12.74
N GLU A 70 12.58 -4.70 13.49
CA GLU A 70 12.79 -4.79 14.94
C GLU A 70 11.43 -4.97 15.65
N LYS A 71 11.30 -6.07 16.39
CA LYS A 71 10.02 -6.47 17.02
C LYS A 71 9.44 -5.42 17.97
N ASP A 72 10.30 -4.70 18.67
CA ASP A 72 9.91 -3.68 19.64
C ASP A 72 9.52 -2.34 18.99
N LEU A 73 9.76 -2.18 17.69
CA LEU A 73 9.30 -1.04 16.89
C LEU A 73 7.96 -1.32 16.20
N LEU A 74 7.51 -2.58 16.15
CA LEU A 74 6.23 -2.92 15.54
C LEU A 74 5.07 -2.30 16.32
N GLN A 75 4.20 -1.60 15.62
CA GLN A 75 2.98 -1.00 16.14
C GLN A 75 1.77 -1.95 16.12
N ILE A 76 1.94 -3.14 15.53
CA ILE A 76 0.98 -4.24 15.51
C ILE A 76 1.52 -5.42 16.31
N ASN A 77 0.66 -6.40 16.63
CA ASN A 77 1.06 -7.55 17.42
C ASN A 77 1.95 -8.50 16.60
N PHE A 78 3.22 -8.64 16.99
CA PHE A 78 4.19 -9.48 16.28
C PHE A 78 3.73 -10.94 16.11
N GLU A 79 3.14 -11.54 17.14
CA GLU A 79 2.80 -12.98 17.13
C GLU A 79 1.51 -13.30 16.37
N LYS A 80 0.64 -12.30 16.15
CA LYS A 80 -0.69 -12.51 15.58
C LYS A 80 -0.96 -11.74 14.29
N GLU A 81 -0.29 -10.61 14.11
CA GLU A 81 -0.61 -9.63 13.08
C GLU A 81 0.58 -9.35 12.15
N PHE A 82 1.70 -10.06 12.33
CA PHE A 82 2.89 -9.94 11.50
C PHE A 82 3.36 -11.30 11.00
N MET A 83 3.73 -11.37 9.74
CA MET A 83 4.37 -12.53 9.13
C MET A 83 5.61 -12.11 8.36
N SER A 84 6.76 -12.69 8.73
CA SER A 84 8.00 -12.48 8.00
C SER A 84 7.98 -13.25 6.67
N VAL A 85 8.17 -12.53 5.56
CA VAL A 85 8.10 -13.08 4.20
C VAL A 85 9.22 -12.53 3.33
N ASP A 86 9.47 -13.22 2.21
CA ASP A 86 10.26 -12.70 1.10
C ASP A 86 9.31 -12.17 0.02
N LEU A 87 9.24 -10.84 -0.15
CA LEU A 87 8.38 -10.19 -1.13
C LEU A 87 8.79 -10.46 -2.59
N THR A 88 9.97 -11.04 -2.82
CA THR A 88 10.41 -11.49 -4.15
C THR A 88 9.92 -12.89 -4.51
N ALA A 89 9.30 -13.58 -3.56
CA ALA A 89 8.72 -14.91 -3.73
C ALA A 89 7.18 -14.83 -3.81
N THR A 90 6.56 -15.90 -4.33
CA THR A 90 5.11 -16.01 -4.32
C THR A 90 4.58 -16.15 -2.89
N ILE A 91 3.70 -15.26 -2.49
CA ILE A 91 3.02 -15.30 -1.20
C ILE A 91 1.60 -15.82 -1.42
N ALA A 92 1.24 -16.88 -0.69
CA ALA A 92 -0.11 -17.43 -0.65
C ALA A 92 -0.64 -17.34 0.78
N LEU A 93 -1.70 -16.57 0.97
CA LEU A 93 -2.39 -16.44 2.23
C LEU A 93 -3.53 -17.46 2.34
N GLU A 94 -3.93 -17.82 3.56
CA GLU A 94 -4.99 -18.81 3.80
C GLU A 94 -6.35 -18.37 3.28
N HIS A 95 -6.62 -17.05 3.27
CA HIS A 95 -7.85 -16.45 2.78
C HIS A 95 -7.57 -15.10 2.12
N LYS A 96 -8.56 -14.56 1.43
CA LYS A 96 -8.50 -13.19 0.91
C LYS A 96 -8.87 -12.18 1.98
N TYR A 97 -8.19 -11.06 1.94
CA TYR A 97 -8.51 -9.85 2.71
C TYR A 97 -9.44 -8.94 1.91
N GLU A 98 -10.25 -8.16 2.58
CA GLU A 98 -11.14 -7.21 1.91
C GLU A 98 -10.36 -6.06 1.25
N MET A 99 -9.19 -5.72 1.80
CA MET A 99 -8.30 -4.74 1.19
C MET A 99 -6.83 -5.13 1.37
N ALA A 100 -6.01 -4.85 0.37
CA ALA A 100 -4.55 -4.95 0.46
C ALA A 100 -3.92 -3.57 0.35
N PHE A 101 -2.84 -3.35 1.12
CA PHE A 101 -1.95 -2.21 0.99
C PHE A 101 -0.60 -2.68 0.46
N SER A 102 0.06 -1.80 -0.28
CA SER A 102 1.49 -1.86 -0.57
C SER A 102 1.96 -0.45 -0.89
N LEU A 103 2.64 0.19 0.04
CA LEU A 103 2.94 1.61 0.00
C LEU A 103 4.45 1.83 0.03
N GLU A 104 5.01 2.38 -1.06
CA GLU A 104 6.45 2.64 -1.25
C GLU A 104 7.30 1.36 -1.04
N VAL A 105 6.97 0.32 -1.79
CA VAL A 105 7.63 -1.01 -1.71
C VAL A 105 8.15 -1.49 -3.06
N GLY A 106 7.36 -1.33 -4.11
CA GLY A 106 7.66 -1.89 -5.44
C GLY A 106 8.99 -1.43 -6.02
N GLU A 107 9.44 -0.22 -5.68
CA GLU A 107 10.72 0.37 -6.09
C GLU A 107 11.94 -0.29 -5.46
N HIS A 108 11.76 -0.97 -4.33
CA HIS A 108 12.83 -1.71 -3.65
C HIS A 108 13.04 -3.13 -4.20
N LEU A 109 12.15 -3.61 -5.06
CA LEU A 109 12.22 -4.93 -5.66
C LEU A 109 12.77 -4.83 -7.09
N ASP A 110 13.79 -5.65 -7.42
CA ASP A 110 14.25 -5.73 -8.82
C ASP A 110 13.07 -5.96 -9.77
N GLU A 111 13.09 -5.32 -10.93
CA GLU A 111 12.02 -5.40 -11.95
C GLU A 111 11.56 -6.84 -12.26
N LYS A 112 12.49 -7.79 -12.26
CA LYS A 112 12.19 -9.23 -12.52
C LYS A 112 11.21 -9.85 -11.52
N TYR A 113 11.03 -9.25 -10.34
CA TYR A 113 10.11 -9.71 -9.30
C TYR A 113 8.77 -8.98 -9.30
N ALA A 114 8.63 -7.90 -10.08
CA ALA A 114 7.43 -7.07 -10.05
C ALA A 114 6.14 -7.86 -10.38
N ASP A 115 6.21 -8.82 -11.31
CA ASP A 115 5.04 -9.66 -11.63
C ASP A 115 4.68 -10.62 -10.49
N ILE A 116 5.66 -11.25 -9.86
CA ILE A 116 5.45 -12.13 -8.70
C ILE A 116 4.84 -11.33 -7.53
N PHE A 117 5.33 -10.12 -7.32
CA PHE A 117 4.85 -9.23 -6.28
C PHE A 117 3.39 -8.81 -6.51
N VAL A 118 3.07 -8.31 -7.70
CA VAL A 118 1.68 -7.94 -8.06
C VAL A 118 0.76 -9.15 -8.07
N ASP A 119 1.23 -10.34 -8.49
CA ASP A 119 0.47 -11.59 -8.38
C ASP A 119 0.11 -11.93 -6.93
N SER A 120 1.06 -11.76 -6.01
CA SER A 120 0.83 -12.01 -4.57
C SER A 120 -0.23 -11.07 -4.01
N ILE A 121 -0.13 -9.76 -4.30
CA ILE A 121 -1.09 -8.74 -3.87
C ILE A 121 -2.49 -9.02 -4.43
N THR A 122 -2.60 -9.30 -5.74
CA THR A 122 -3.88 -9.48 -6.42
C THR A 122 -4.57 -10.82 -6.09
N ARG A 123 -3.83 -11.80 -5.59
CA ARG A 123 -4.41 -13.02 -4.98
C ARG A 123 -4.96 -12.76 -3.59
N ALA A 124 -4.34 -11.83 -2.86
CA ALA A 124 -4.70 -11.52 -1.49
C ALA A 124 -5.95 -10.64 -1.35
N SER A 125 -6.23 -9.74 -2.31
CA SER A 125 -7.39 -8.86 -2.22
C SER A 125 -7.85 -8.38 -3.59
N ASP A 126 -9.14 -8.10 -3.72
CA ASP A 126 -9.75 -7.52 -4.92
C ASP A 126 -9.74 -5.96 -4.90
N ILE A 127 -9.35 -5.34 -3.78
CA ILE A 127 -9.18 -3.88 -3.63
C ILE A 127 -7.80 -3.59 -3.07
N VAL A 128 -7.02 -2.77 -3.77
CA VAL A 128 -5.62 -2.50 -3.41
C VAL A 128 -5.37 -1.00 -3.34
N LEU A 129 -4.79 -0.54 -2.22
CA LEU A 129 -4.14 0.76 -2.11
C LEU A 129 -2.64 0.55 -2.39
N PHE A 130 -2.15 1.18 -3.44
CA PHE A 130 -0.79 0.97 -3.93
C PHE A 130 -0.07 2.29 -4.17
N SER A 131 1.21 2.33 -3.83
CA SER A 131 2.14 3.35 -4.28
C SER A 131 3.53 2.75 -4.49
N ALA A 132 4.31 3.37 -5.35
CA ALA A 132 5.73 3.08 -5.55
C ALA A 132 6.43 4.32 -6.11
N ALA A 133 7.70 4.51 -5.77
CA ALA A 133 8.48 5.67 -6.15
C ALA A 133 8.57 5.88 -7.66
N LEU A 134 8.39 7.14 -8.07
CA LEU A 134 8.55 7.58 -9.45
C LEU A 134 10.02 7.78 -9.80
N PRO A 135 10.41 7.71 -11.10
CA PRO A 135 11.76 8.00 -11.54
C PRO A 135 12.22 9.38 -11.09
N GLY A 136 13.34 9.41 -10.36
CA GLY A 136 13.96 10.64 -9.88
C GLY A 136 13.52 11.06 -8.46
N GLN A 137 12.71 10.30 -7.75
CA GLN A 137 12.42 10.55 -6.34
C GLN A 137 13.59 10.19 -5.43
N TYR A 138 14.45 9.29 -5.88
CA TYR A 138 15.65 8.84 -5.18
C TYR A 138 15.41 8.41 -3.73
N GLY A 139 15.79 7.20 -3.42
CA GLY A 139 15.66 6.64 -2.06
C GLY A 139 16.71 5.58 -1.81
N VAL A 140 16.76 5.14 -0.56
CA VAL A 140 17.66 4.08 -0.14
C VAL A 140 17.22 2.77 -0.78
N HIS A 141 18.10 2.15 -1.59
CA HIS A 141 17.81 0.92 -2.35
C HIS A 141 16.65 0.99 -3.35
N HIS A 142 16.38 2.16 -3.94
CA HIS A 142 15.49 2.23 -5.09
C HIS A 142 16.18 1.62 -6.31
N VAL A 143 15.74 0.44 -6.72
CA VAL A 143 16.28 -0.32 -7.86
C VAL A 143 15.30 -0.39 -9.02
N ASN A 144 14.05 0.01 -8.81
CA ASN A 144 12.95 -0.12 -9.77
C ASN A 144 11.97 1.06 -9.71
N GLU A 145 12.48 2.30 -9.71
CA GLU A 145 11.63 3.48 -9.85
C GLU A 145 10.93 3.46 -11.20
N ARG A 146 9.60 3.49 -11.22
CA ARG A 146 8.77 3.40 -12.43
C ARG A 146 7.66 4.42 -12.43
N TYR A 147 7.28 4.89 -13.62
CA TYR A 147 6.06 5.67 -13.76
C TYR A 147 4.84 4.85 -13.37
N ILE A 148 3.80 5.51 -12.90
CA ILE A 148 2.54 4.86 -12.47
C ILE A 148 1.96 3.97 -13.57
N SER A 149 2.10 4.35 -14.85
CA SER A 149 1.66 3.57 -16.01
C SER A 149 2.21 2.14 -16.04
N TYR A 150 3.45 1.92 -15.59
CA TYR A 150 4.04 0.59 -15.48
C TYR A 150 3.28 -0.30 -14.50
N TRP A 151 2.92 0.24 -13.34
CA TRP A 151 2.14 -0.50 -12.35
C TRP A 151 0.70 -0.69 -12.79
N ILE A 152 0.09 0.35 -13.44
CA ILE A 152 -1.25 0.25 -14.02
C ILE A 152 -1.32 -0.91 -15.03
N GLU A 153 -0.32 -1.07 -15.91
CA GLU A 153 -0.26 -2.18 -16.86
C GLU A 153 -0.25 -3.54 -16.14
N LYS A 154 0.64 -3.71 -15.14
CA LYS A 154 0.72 -4.96 -14.37
C LYS A 154 -0.56 -5.32 -13.63
N PHE A 155 -1.25 -4.36 -13.04
CA PHE A 155 -2.55 -4.57 -12.41
C PHE A 155 -3.64 -4.83 -13.46
N SER A 156 -3.61 -4.14 -14.60
CA SER A 156 -4.57 -4.31 -15.71
C SER A 156 -4.50 -5.72 -16.31
N ASP A 157 -3.30 -6.30 -16.45
CA ASP A 157 -3.10 -7.68 -16.90
C ASP A 157 -3.80 -8.71 -15.97
N ARG A 158 -4.08 -8.31 -14.74
CA ARG A 158 -4.79 -9.10 -13.71
C ARG A 158 -6.26 -8.66 -13.53
N GLN A 159 -6.77 -7.90 -14.50
CA GLN A 159 -8.16 -7.41 -14.54
C GLN A 159 -8.48 -6.39 -13.43
N TYR A 160 -7.50 -5.61 -12.98
CA TYR A 160 -7.75 -4.49 -12.06
C TYR A 160 -7.85 -3.18 -12.85
N GLN A 161 -8.81 -2.35 -12.46
CA GLN A 161 -8.93 -0.97 -12.91
C GLN A 161 -8.28 -0.04 -11.89
N CYS A 162 -7.49 0.92 -12.38
CA CYS A 162 -6.90 1.98 -11.56
C CYS A 162 -7.90 3.13 -11.38
N PHE A 163 -7.97 3.69 -10.17
CA PHE A 163 -8.72 4.90 -9.83
C PHE A 163 -7.80 5.90 -9.16
N ASP A 164 -7.60 7.04 -9.81
CA ASP A 164 -6.79 8.15 -9.30
C ASP A 164 -7.62 9.09 -8.43
N ILE A 165 -7.97 8.64 -7.24
CA ILE A 165 -8.76 9.41 -6.28
C ILE A 165 -7.93 9.94 -5.10
N MET A 166 -6.78 9.30 -4.84
CA MET A 166 -5.93 9.63 -3.69
C MET A 166 -5.15 10.92 -3.95
N ARG A 167 -4.49 11.01 -5.10
CA ARG A 167 -3.65 12.15 -5.46
C ARG A 167 -4.45 13.46 -5.50
N PRO A 168 -5.59 13.57 -6.18
CA PRO A 168 -6.40 14.80 -6.17
C PRO A 168 -6.86 15.20 -4.78
N HIS A 169 -7.19 14.21 -3.94
CA HIS A 169 -7.69 14.46 -2.60
C HIS A 169 -6.61 14.98 -1.66
N PHE A 170 -5.40 14.41 -1.73
CA PHE A 170 -4.32 14.69 -0.77
C PHE A 170 -3.21 15.60 -1.30
N TRP A 171 -3.25 16.04 -2.54
CA TRP A 171 -2.15 16.79 -3.19
C TRP A 171 -1.65 17.98 -2.36
N TRP A 172 -2.55 18.67 -1.69
CA TRP A 172 -2.26 19.87 -0.91
C TRP A 172 -2.15 19.62 0.59
N ASP A 173 -2.25 18.37 1.04
CA ASP A 173 -2.10 18.01 2.46
C ASP A 173 -0.62 17.81 2.80
N HIS A 174 0.01 18.84 3.34
CA HIS A 174 1.44 18.82 3.66
C HIS A 174 1.79 18.03 4.93
N ASP A 175 0.81 17.50 5.67
CA ASP A 175 1.02 16.57 6.77
C ASP A 175 1.25 15.13 6.27
N ILE A 176 1.02 14.90 4.97
CA ILE A 176 1.32 13.63 4.29
C ILE A 176 2.64 13.77 3.54
N ASP A 177 3.52 12.78 3.66
CA ASP A 177 4.75 12.73 2.87
C ASP A 177 4.47 12.82 1.38
N LEU A 178 5.37 13.51 0.68
CA LEU A 178 5.21 13.79 -0.74
C LEU A 178 5.04 12.51 -1.57
N ASP A 179 5.80 11.46 -1.23
CA ASP A 179 5.79 10.20 -1.95
C ASP A 179 4.41 9.54 -1.90
N TYR A 180 3.78 9.45 -0.72
CA TYR A 180 2.41 8.93 -0.62
C TYR A 180 1.42 9.77 -1.41
N ARG A 181 1.35 11.10 -1.21
CA ARG A 181 0.35 11.93 -1.87
C ARG A 181 0.55 12.08 -3.37
N GLN A 182 1.76 11.82 -3.88
CA GLN A 182 2.08 11.85 -5.31
C GLN A 182 1.87 10.50 -5.99
N ASN A 183 2.08 9.38 -5.29
CA ASN A 183 2.20 8.06 -5.91
C ASN A 183 0.97 7.17 -5.68
N MET A 184 0.12 7.47 -4.66
CA MET A 184 -0.97 6.58 -4.27
C MET A 184 -2.07 6.45 -5.33
N MET A 185 -2.45 5.18 -5.59
CA MET A 185 -3.55 4.78 -6.47
C MET A 185 -4.42 3.73 -5.79
N ILE A 186 -5.69 3.70 -6.16
CA ILE A 186 -6.59 2.58 -5.84
C ILE A 186 -6.72 1.69 -7.06
N PHE A 187 -6.53 0.39 -6.86
CA PHE A 187 -6.80 -0.63 -7.87
C PHE A 187 -7.95 -1.51 -7.41
N VAL A 188 -8.91 -1.74 -8.29
CA VAL A 188 -10.11 -2.55 -7.99
C VAL A 188 -10.28 -3.58 -9.07
N LYS A 189 -10.44 -4.85 -8.68
CA LYS A 189 -10.65 -5.95 -9.61
C LYS A 189 -12.01 -5.85 -10.28
N GLN A 190 -12.02 -5.98 -11.59
CA GLN A 190 -13.25 -5.95 -12.39
C GLN A 190 -14.07 -7.23 -12.14
N ASN A 191 -15.39 -7.06 -12.01
CA ASN A 191 -16.35 -8.16 -11.83
C ASN A 191 -16.08 -9.07 -10.60
N ALA A 192 -15.39 -8.56 -9.56
CA ALA A 192 -15.19 -9.30 -8.34
C ALA A 192 -16.44 -9.29 -7.43
N ASP A 193 -16.64 -10.37 -6.68
CA ASP A 193 -17.67 -10.41 -5.65
C ASP A 193 -17.38 -9.34 -4.59
N GLY A 194 -18.38 -8.49 -4.29
CA GLY A 194 -18.22 -7.36 -3.37
C GLY A 194 -17.82 -6.03 -4.03
N VAL A 195 -17.34 -6.05 -5.28
CA VAL A 195 -17.11 -4.85 -6.10
C VAL A 195 -18.35 -4.61 -6.95
N ASN A 196 -19.30 -3.83 -6.43
CA ASN A 196 -20.54 -3.54 -7.12
C ASN A 196 -20.46 -2.23 -7.94
N GLU A 197 -21.44 -2.04 -8.84
CA GLU A 197 -21.53 -0.84 -9.68
C GLU A 197 -21.63 0.46 -8.85
N ALA A 198 -22.21 0.40 -7.65
CA ALA A 198 -22.33 1.57 -6.78
C ALA A 198 -20.94 2.00 -6.25
N LEU A 199 -20.08 1.07 -5.85
CA LEU A 199 -18.69 1.37 -5.45
C LEU A 199 -17.93 1.96 -6.64
N VAL A 200 -17.95 1.29 -7.79
CA VAL A 200 -17.28 1.78 -9.01
C VAL A 200 -17.78 3.17 -9.40
N GLY A 201 -19.09 3.40 -9.35
CA GLY A 201 -19.70 4.71 -9.60
C GLY A 201 -19.23 5.78 -8.60
N LYS A 202 -19.15 5.44 -7.31
CA LYS A 202 -18.60 6.32 -6.28
C LYS A 202 -17.13 6.67 -6.54
N LEU A 203 -16.29 5.68 -6.85
CA LEU A 203 -14.89 5.91 -7.19
C LEU A 203 -14.73 6.82 -8.41
N ARG A 204 -15.46 6.55 -9.49
CA ARG A 204 -15.44 7.42 -10.69
C ARG A 204 -15.90 8.85 -10.42
N SER A 205 -16.85 9.05 -9.50
CA SER A 205 -17.29 10.40 -9.14
C SER A 205 -16.26 11.20 -8.33
N LEU A 206 -15.31 10.51 -7.71
CA LEU A 206 -14.20 11.12 -6.95
C LEU A 206 -12.95 11.35 -7.82
N GLU A 207 -12.86 10.67 -8.97
CA GLU A 207 -11.78 10.94 -9.91
C GLU A 207 -11.92 12.36 -10.44
N THR A 208 -10.96 13.19 -10.17
CA THR A 208 -10.79 14.42 -10.94
C THR A 208 -9.88 14.05 -12.10
N HIS A 209 -10.24 14.41 -13.31
CA HIS A 209 -9.37 14.30 -14.47
C HIS A 209 -8.16 15.22 -14.27
N ILE A 210 -7.26 14.83 -13.40
CA ILE A 210 -5.96 15.47 -13.30
C ILE A 210 -5.13 14.86 -14.41
N TYR A 211 -5.00 15.66 -15.45
CA TYR A 211 -4.10 15.42 -16.57
C TYR A 211 -2.71 15.03 -16.08
N ASP A 212 -2.00 14.22 -16.86
CA ASP A 212 -0.61 13.83 -16.62
C ASP A 212 0.20 15.00 -16.07
N ILE A 213 0.37 15.04 -14.77
CA ILE A 213 1.38 15.91 -14.17
C ILE A 213 2.69 15.14 -14.34
N ALA A 214 3.27 15.31 -15.51
CA ALA A 214 4.66 14.99 -15.73
C ALA A 214 5.47 16.16 -15.16
N HIS A 215 6.22 15.91 -14.11
CA HIS A 215 7.27 16.82 -13.66
C HIS A 215 8.52 16.03 -13.35
#